data_8c508ca6ef8ec2e9313de3e3987100ef
#
_entry.id   8c508ca6ef8ec2e9313de3e3987100ef
#
_cell.length_a   1.000
_cell.length_b   1.000
_cell.length_c   1.000
_cell.angle_alpha   90.00
_cell.angle_beta   90.00
_cell.angle_gamma   90.00
#
_symmetry.space_group_name_H-M   'P 1'
#
loop_
_entity.id
_entity.type
_entity.pdbx_description
1 polymer ?
#
loop_
_entity_poly.entity_id
_entity_poly.type
_entity_poly.pdbx_seq_one_letter_code
_entity_poly.pdbx_strand_id
1 'polypeptide(L)'
;MHILVSTTTASDLAETAEQSIDYLQKIVDYMISKAHILISALIILIVGWYLTKFICKLVRHSLDKTRLDASVTSFINSLTKFGLRALLAIIVINKLGVDTTSLIALLTSASLAIGLAVQGSLANFAGGVLLLIMKPFVVGDYIDDGNGHEGTVMSIEIIYTRLLTANNEMVCIPNGKLADSSVTNLTHQEN
;
A
#
# COMPACT_ATOMS: atom_id res chain seq x y z
N MET A 1 -25.09 52.97 59.50
CA MET A 1 -24.25 52.22 58.51
C MET A 1 -24.17 50.79 59.01
N HIS A 2 -25.17 49.96 58.60
CA HIS A 2 -25.24 48.54 59.05
C HIS A 2 -24.37 47.73 58.02
N ILE A 3 -23.30 47.20 58.52
CA ILE A 3 -22.49 46.19 57.78
C ILE A 3 -23.27 44.89 57.94
N LEU A 4 -23.93 44.47 56.87
CA LEU A 4 -24.46 43.11 56.72
C LEU A 4 -23.28 42.14 56.54
N VAL A 5 -22.81 41.56 57.61
CA VAL A 5 -21.96 40.38 57.60
C VAL A 5 -22.87 39.23 57.15
N SER A 6 -22.78 38.81 55.88
CA SER A 6 -23.42 37.60 55.39
C SER A 6 -22.81 36.41 56.12
N THR A 7 -23.56 35.83 57.04
CA THR A 7 -23.21 34.55 57.65
C THR A 7 -23.39 33.47 56.59
N THR A 8 -22.27 33.08 55.93
CA THR A 8 -22.22 31.89 55.10
C THR A 8 -22.66 30.72 56.00
N THR A 9 -23.77 30.10 55.70
CA THR A 9 -24.28 28.96 56.43
C THR A 9 -23.42 27.72 56.24
N ALA A 10 -23.36 26.79 57.14
CA ALA A 10 -22.63 25.56 57.04
C ALA A 10 -23.07 24.76 55.78
N SER A 11 -24.32 24.91 55.33
CA SER A 11 -24.88 24.36 54.10
C SER A 11 -24.24 24.95 52.84
N ASP A 12 -24.03 26.28 52.81
CA ASP A 12 -23.42 26.94 51.63
C ASP A 12 -21.94 26.55 51.47
N LEU A 13 -21.25 26.35 52.61
CA LEU A 13 -19.86 25.84 52.58
C LEU A 13 -19.80 24.38 52.11
N ALA A 14 -20.74 23.54 52.55
CA ALA A 14 -20.82 22.13 52.11
C ALA A 14 -21.14 22.03 50.61
N GLU A 15 -22.09 22.81 50.12
CA GLU A 15 -22.45 22.84 48.69
C GLU A 15 -21.28 23.33 47.83
N THR A 16 -20.56 24.36 48.25
CA THR A 16 -19.36 24.87 47.56
C THR A 16 -18.23 23.82 47.56
N ALA A 17 -18.08 23.06 48.65
CA ALA A 17 -17.10 21.98 48.72
C ALA A 17 -17.47 20.81 47.80
N GLU A 18 -18.74 20.40 47.74
CA GLU A 18 -19.20 19.36 46.79
C GLU A 18 -19.02 19.77 45.35
N GLN A 19 -19.36 21.01 44.99
CA GLN A 19 -19.13 21.52 43.63
C GLN A 19 -17.63 21.51 43.25
N SER A 20 -16.76 21.92 44.16
CA SER A 20 -15.32 21.91 43.90
C SER A 20 -14.77 20.51 43.76
N ILE A 21 -15.27 19.52 44.49
CA ILE A 21 -14.90 18.10 44.33
C ILE A 21 -15.36 17.56 42.96
N ASP A 22 -16.59 17.87 42.55
CA ASP A 22 -17.13 17.47 41.24
C ASP A 22 -16.28 18.05 40.07
N TYR A 23 -15.90 19.34 40.16
CA TYR A 23 -14.98 19.94 39.18
C TYR A 23 -13.61 19.26 39.16
N LEU A 24 -13.04 18.93 40.29
CA LEU A 24 -11.76 18.23 40.38
C LEU A 24 -11.87 16.82 39.79
N GLN A 25 -12.93 16.08 40.08
CA GLN A 25 -13.18 14.77 39.49
C GLN A 25 -13.30 14.83 37.97
N LYS A 26 -14.07 15.77 37.44
CA LYS A 26 -14.19 16.00 35.98
C LYS A 26 -12.84 16.30 35.32
N ILE A 27 -11.99 17.10 35.93
CA ILE A 27 -10.64 17.39 35.44
C ILE A 27 -9.77 16.12 35.45
N VAL A 28 -9.82 15.36 36.56
CA VAL A 28 -9.05 14.11 36.67
C VAL A 28 -9.51 13.10 35.62
N ASP A 29 -10.81 12.87 35.44
CA ASP A 29 -11.36 11.96 34.44
C ASP A 29 -11.01 12.38 33.01
N TYR A 30 -11.07 13.69 32.74
CA TYR A 30 -10.61 14.24 31.47
C TYR A 30 -9.12 13.97 31.23
N MET A 31 -8.27 14.18 32.20
CA MET A 31 -6.83 13.91 32.10
C MET A 31 -6.54 12.42 31.91
N ILE A 32 -7.25 11.54 32.66
CA ILE A 32 -7.09 10.08 32.52
C ILE A 32 -7.51 9.62 31.12
N SER A 33 -8.64 10.11 30.61
CA SER A 33 -9.12 9.74 29.27
C SER A 33 -8.16 10.20 28.17
N LYS A 34 -7.58 11.39 28.29
CA LYS A 34 -6.56 11.90 27.33
C LYS A 34 -5.24 11.16 27.46
N ALA A 35 -4.80 10.81 28.67
CA ALA A 35 -3.61 10.01 28.89
C ALA A 35 -3.72 8.64 28.22
N HIS A 36 -4.87 7.96 28.32
CA HIS A 36 -5.12 6.67 27.68
C HIS A 36 -5.00 6.78 26.14
N ILE A 37 -5.53 7.85 25.53
CA ILE A 37 -5.41 8.09 24.09
C ILE A 37 -3.93 8.28 23.69
N LEU A 38 -3.21 9.12 24.43
CA LEU A 38 -1.78 9.38 24.16
C LEU A 38 -0.93 8.11 24.30
N ILE A 39 -1.13 7.34 25.38
CA ILE A 39 -0.41 6.08 25.60
C ILE A 39 -0.69 5.10 24.46
N SER A 40 -1.95 4.94 24.06
CA SER A 40 -2.31 4.04 22.97
C SER A 40 -1.76 4.51 21.62
N ALA A 41 -1.75 5.81 21.33
CA ALA A 41 -1.14 6.38 20.15
C ALA A 41 0.38 6.16 20.13
N LEU A 42 1.04 6.32 21.28
CA LEU A 42 2.47 6.06 21.43
C LEU A 42 2.82 4.58 21.19
N ILE A 43 2.03 3.66 21.75
CA ILE A 43 2.20 2.21 21.53
C ILE A 43 2.06 1.90 20.03
N ILE A 44 1.02 2.42 19.37
CA ILE A 44 0.80 2.23 17.94
C ILE A 44 1.99 2.79 17.13
N LEU A 45 2.50 3.96 17.49
CA LEU A 45 3.65 4.57 16.84
C LEU A 45 4.91 3.70 16.98
N ILE A 46 5.21 3.23 18.19
CA ILE A 46 6.38 2.39 18.45
C ILE A 46 6.27 1.06 17.72
N VAL A 47 5.16 0.35 17.89
CA VAL A 47 4.92 -0.95 17.22
C VAL A 47 4.94 -0.79 15.69
N GLY A 48 4.24 0.21 15.16
CA GLY A 48 4.20 0.52 13.73
C GLY A 48 5.58 0.89 13.16
N TRP A 49 6.39 1.60 13.92
CA TRP A 49 7.77 1.94 13.53
C TRP A 49 8.65 0.69 13.42
N TYR A 50 8.59 -0.22 14.40
CA TYR A 50 9.31 -1.50 14.34
C TYR A 50 8.79 -2.38 13.20
N LEU A 51 7.47 -2.45 13.02
CA LEU A 51 6.85 -3.20 11.93
C LEU A 51 7.28 -2.65 10.56
N THR A 52 7.30 -1.33 10.38
CA THR A 52 7.80 -0.69 9.16
C THR A 52 9.26 -1.06 8.89
N LYS A 53 10.12 -1.02 9.91
CA LYS A 53 11.52 -1.44 9.76
C LYS A 53 11.64 -2.91 9.38
N PHE A 54 10.84 -3.77 10.01
CA PHE A 54 10.83 -5.21 9.72
C PHE A 54 10.41 -5.49 8.27
N ILE A 55 9.29 -4.89 7.82
CA ILE A 55 8.81 -5.05 6.43
C ILE A 55 9.85 -4.53 5.43
N CYS A 56 10.40 -3.33 5.64
CA CYS A 56 11.44 -2.80 4.76
C CYS A 56 12.69 -3.69 4.70
N LYS A 57 13.10 -4.29 5.83
CA LYS A 57 14.20 -5.25 5.87
C LYS A 57 13.87 -6.52 5.08
N LEU A 58 12.65 -7.04 5.21
CA LEU A 58 12.19 -8.21 4.48
C LEU A 58 12.16 -7.96 2.97
N VAL A 59 11.57 -6.84 2.55
CA VAL A 59 11.51 -6.40 1.14
C VAL A 59 12.93 -6.28 0.58
N ARG A 60 13.80 -5.55 1.27
CA ARG A 60 15.19 -5.39 0.84
C ARG A 60 15.91 -6.72 0.71
N HIS A 61 15.80 -7.61 1.72
CA HIS A 61 16.43 -8.94 1.67
C HIS A 61 15.93 -9.80 0.50
N SER A 62 14.63 -9.70 0.17
CA SER A 62 14.06 -10.40 -0.99
C SER A 62 14.57 -9.84 -2.31
N LEU A 63 14.72 -8.49 -2.40
CA LEU A 63 15.24 -7.82 -3.59
C LEU A 63 16.74 -8.04 -3.79
N ASP A 64 17.52 -8.08 -2.72
CA ASP A 64 18.98 -8.33 -2.78
C ASP A 64 19.30 -9.75 -3.30
N LYS A 65 18.36 -10.70 -3.22
CA LYS A 65 18.50 -12.05 -3.81
C LYS A 65 18.21 -12.07 -5.31
N THR A 66 17.45 -11.11 -5.82
CA THR A 66 17.23 -10.94 -7.25
C THR A 66 18.36 -10.07 -7.80
N ARG A 67 18.89 -10.42 -8.99
CA ARG A 67 19.97 -9.65 -9.65
C ARG A 67 19.44 -8.32 -10.24
N LEU A 68 18.62 -7.61 -9.44
CA LEU A 68 18.08 -6.31 -9.84
C LEU A 68 19.15 -5.22 -9.67
N ASP A 69 19.05 -4.20 -10.51
CA ASP A 69 19.88 -3.00 -10.38
C ASP A 69 19.69 -2.35 -9.00
N ALA A 70 20.79 -1.85 -8.44
CA ALA A 70 20.78 -1.19 -7.12
C ALA A 70 19.83 0.02 -7.07
N SER A 71 19.65 0.71 -8.19
CA SER A 71 18.72 1.84 -8.31
C SER A 71 17.27 1.40 -8.14
N VAL A 72 16.89 0.28 -8.78
CA VAL A 72 15.53 -0.29 -8.68
C VAL A 72 15.26 -0.77 -7.26
N THR A 73 16.21 -1.48 -6.65
CA THR A 73 16.11 -1.93 -5.25
C THR A 73 15.94 -0.76 -4.29
N SER A 74 16.72 0.31 -4.47
CA SER A 74 16.63 1.52 -3.65
C SER A 74 15.29 2.23 -3.82
N PHE A 75 14.80 2.33 -5.06
CA PHE A 75 13.51 2.94 -5.37
C PHE A 75 12.35 2.20 -4.69
N ILE A 76 12.26 0.87 -4.86
CA ILE A 76 11.22 0.03 -4.26
C ILE A 76 11.24 0.15 -2.74
N ASN A 77 12.44 0.09 -2.12
CA ASN A 77 12.58 0.22 -0.67
C ASN A 77 12.14 1.60 -0.17
N SER A 78 12.46 2.67 -0.90
CA SER A 78 12.06 4.04 -0.57
C SER A 78 10.55 4.23 -0.68
N LEU A 79 9.94 3.70 -1.74
CA LEU A 79 8.49 3.74 -1.95
C LEU A 79 7.74 2.97 -0.85
N THR A 80 8.20 1.75 -0.52
CA THR A 80 7.64 0.94 0.57
C THR A 80 7.73 1.67 1.91
N LYS A 81 8.90 2.23 2.22
CA LYS A 81 9.14 2.97 3.46
C LYS A 81 8.26 4.22 3.56
N PHE A 82 8.12 4.96 2.46
CA PHE A 82 7.24 6.14 2.41
C PHE A 82 5.77 5.76 2.62
N GLY A 83 5.27 4.77 1.89
CA GLY A 83 3.88 4.32 1.98
C GLY A 83 3.51 3.82 3.37
N LEU A 84 4.37 2.97 3.97
CA LEU A 84 4.13 2.45 5.33
C LEU A 84 4.18 3.55 6.39
N ARG A 85 5.06 4.55 6.24
CA ARG A 85 5.14 5.68 7.17
C ARG A 85 3.95 6.61 7.04
N ALA A 86 3.49 6.88 5.82
CA ALA A 86 2.30 7.69 5.58
C ALA A 86 1.06 7.03 6.20
N LEU A 87 0.90 5.70 6.02
CA LEU A 87 -0.18 4.94 6.64
C LEU A 87 -0.10 4.98 8.16
N LEU A 88 1.09 4.74 8.73
CA LEU A 88 1.31 4.82 10.18
C LEU A 88 0.96 6.21 10.74
N ALA A 89 1.36 7.28 10.05
CA ALA A 89 1.06 8.64 10.47
C ALA A 89 -0.47 8.88 10.53
N ILE A 90 -1.22 8.43 9.53
CA ILE A 90 -2.68 8.57 9.50
C ILE A 90 -3.33 7.79 10.65
N ILE A 91 -2.88 6.56 10.91
CA ILE A 91 -3.40 5.73 12.01
C ILE A 91 -3.16 6.43 13.37
N VAL A 92 -1.98 6.98 13.58
CA VAL A 92 -1.63 7.69 14.82
C VAL A 92 -2.45 8.98 14.96
N ILE A 93 -2.59 9.77 13.91
CA ILE A 93 -3.38 11.01 13.89
C ILE A 93 -4.85 10.72 14.20
N ASN A 94 -5.42 9.68 13.58
CA ASN A 94 -6.77 9.21 13.82
C ASN A 94 -6.96 8.78 15.29
N LYS A 95 -5.98 8.06 15.85
CA LYS A 95 -6.01 7.64 17.26
C LYS A 95 -5.99 8.81 18.23
N LEU A 96 -5.37 9.93 17.86
CA LEU A 96 -5.36 11.17 18.63
C LEU A 96 -6.70 11.93 18.57
N GLY A 97 -7.68 11.42 17.80
CA GLY A 97 -9.02 12.01 17.68
C GLY A 97 -9.15 13.07 16.58
N VAL A 98 -8.15 13.18 15.70
CA VAL A 98 -8.24 14.07 14.53
C VAL A 98 -9.00 13.35 13.42
N ASP A 99 -9.95 14.01 12.79
CA ASP A 99 -10.65 13.46 11.64
C ASP A 99 -9.69 13.32 10.45
N THR A 100 -9.50 12.08 10.03
CA THR A 100 -8.61 11.70 8.92
C THR A 100 -9.36 11.40 7.63
N THR A 101 -10.66 11.61 7.57
CA THR A 101 -11.51 11.28 6.41
C THR A 101 -10.99 11.94 5.13
N SER A 102 -10.64 13.23 5.20
CA SER A 102 -10.07 13.96 4.05
C SER A 102 -8.71 13.42 3.60
N LEU A 103 -7.86 13.01 4.55
CA LEU A 103 -6.55 12.41 4.25
C LEU A 103 -6.71 11.04 3.59
N ILE A 104 -7.66 10.22 4.06
CA ILE A 104 -7.99 8.92 3.49
C ILE A 104 -8.55 9.12 2.07
N ALA A 105 -9.46 10.06 1.86
CA ALA A 105 -9.99 10.38 0.54
C ALA A 105 -8.90 10.82 -0.44
N LEU A 106 -7.96 11.65 0.00
CA LEU A 106 -6.80 12.06 -0.79
C LEU A 106 -5.91 10.88 -1.17
N LEU A 107 -5.59 10.01 -0.21
CA LEU A 107 -4.79 8.80 -0.48
C LEU A 107 -5.50 7.84 -1.42
N THR A 108 -6.81 7.66 -1.27
CA THR A 108 -7.60 6.81 -2.16
C THR A 108 -7.57 7.35 -3.60
N SER A 109 -7.76 8.66 -3.77
CA SER A 109 -7.68 9.31 -5.08
C SER A 109 -6.28 9.19 -5.70
N ALA A 110 -5.23 9.41 -4.91
CA ALA A 110 -3.85 9.23 -5.37
C ALA A 110 -3.54 7.78 -5.74
N SER A 111 -4.04 6.81 -4.95
CA SER A 111 -3.87 5.38 -5.23
C SER A 111 -4.59 4.96 -6.52
N LEU A 112 -5.79 5.50 -6.77
CA LEU A 112 -6.52 5.27 -8.01
C LEU A 112 -5.73 5.82 -9.21
N ALA A 113 -5.22 7.06 -9.10
CA ALA A 113 -4.41 7.66 -10.16
C ALA A 113 -3.15 6.84 -10.48
N ILE A 114 -2.44 6.37 -9.45
CA ILE A 114 -1.28 5.49 -9.61
C ILE A 114 -1.71 4.16 -10.24
N GLY A 115 -2.80 3.55 -9.78
CA GLY A 115 -3.34 2.31 -10.34
C GLY A 115 -3.64 2.41 -11.83
N LEU A 116 -4.29 3.51 -12.25
CA LEU A 116 -4.55 3.80 -13.66
C LEU A 116 -3.25 4.02 -14.46
N ALA A 117 -2.26 4.70 -13.87
CA ALA A 117 -0.97 4.93 -14.53
C ALA A 117 -0.17 3.64 -14.80
N VAL A 118 -0.29 2.61 -13.92
CA VAL A 118 0.40 1.33 -14.06
C VAL A 118 -0.46 0.21 -14.64
N GLN A 119 -1.71 0.49 -15.01
CA GLN A 119 -2.69 -0.50 -15.49
C GLN A 119 -2.15 -1.36 -16.63
N GLY A 120 -1.48 -0.76 -17.63
CA GLY A 120 -0.92 -1.50 -18.76
C GLY A 120 0.20 -2.47 -18.34
N SER A 121 1.06 -2.07 -17.42
CA SER A 121 2.11 -2.95 -16.91
C SER A 121 1.52 -4.12 -16.10
N LEU A 122 0.48 -3.87 -15.32
CA LEU A 122 -0.22 -4.90 -14.55
C LEU A 122 -0.96 -5.89 -15.47
N ALA A 123 -1.58 -5.41 -16.55
CA ALA A 123 -2.21 -6.25 -17.56
C ALA A 123 -1.18 -7.16 -18.25
N ASN A 124 -0.02 -6.64 -18.60
CA ASN A 124 1.06 -7.43 -19.19
C ASN A 124 1.63 -8.48 -18.21
N PHE A 125 1.77 -8.12 -16.95
CA PHE A 125 2.16 -9.07 -15.89
C PHE A 125 1.15 -10.21 -15.77
N ALA A 126 -0.15 -9.89 -15.67
CA ALA A 126 -1.21 -10.87 -15.59
C ALA A 126 -1.26 -11.77 -16.83
N GLY A 127 -1.10 -11.17 -18.03
CA GLY A 127 -0.99 -11.90 -19.30
C GLY A 127 0.19 -12.87 -19.31
N GLY A 128 1.37 -12.45 -18.84
CA GLY A 128 2.54 -13.32 -18.73
C GLY A 128 2.32 -14.51 -17.81
N VAL A 129 1.71 -14.29 -16.65
CA VAL A 129 1.34 -15.38 -15.72
C VAL A 129 0.34 -16.33 -16.37
N LEU A 130 -0.66 -15.80 -17.09
CA LEU A 130 -1.66 -16.60 -17.80
C LEU A 130 -1.03 -17.48 -18.89
N LEU A 131 -0.13 -16.91 -19.71
CA LEU A 131 0.58 -17.64 -20.75
C LEU A 131 1.44 -18.78 -20.17
N LEU A 132 2.11 -18.54 -19.03
CA LEU A 132 2.95 -19.55 -18.37
C LEU A 132 2.13 -20.68 -17.72
N ILE A 133 0.89 -20.40 -17.29
CA ILE A 133 0.00 -21.40 -16.68
C ILE A 133 -0.75 -22.19 -17.75
N MET A 134 -1.40 -21.50 -18.69
CA MET A 134 -2.24 -22.11 -19.71
C MET A 134 -1.46 -22.70 -20.87
N LYS A 135 -0.24 -22.19 -21.12
CA LYS A 135 0.69 -22.65 -22.17
C LYS A 135 0.04 -22.84 -23.55
N PRO A 136 -0.64 -21.83 -24.11
CA PRO A 136 -1.16 -21.92 -25.47
C PRO A 136 -0.05 -22.11 -26.50
N PHE A 137 1.15 -21.69 -26.16
CA PHE A 137 2.41 -21.94 -26.87
C PHE A 137 3.55 -22.03 -25.85
N VAL A 138 4.67 -22.61 -26.25
CA VAL A 138 5.87 -22.73 -25.40
C VAL A 138 7.10 -22.17 -26.13
N VAL A 139 8.20 -22.03 -25.38
CA VAL A 139 9.49 -21.64 -25.98
C VAL A 139 9.89 -22.67 -27.04
N GLY A 140 10.20 -22.20 -28.23
CA GLY A 140 10.52 -23.01 -29.42
C GLY A 140 9.38 -23.12 -30.44
N ASP A 141 8.13 -22.80 -30.07
CA ASP A 141 7.01 -22.78 -30.98
C ASP A 141 7.11 -21.62 -31.97
N TYR A 142 6.64 -21.82 -33.18
CA TYR A 142 6.47 -20.76 -34.18
C TYR A 142 5.04 -20.27 -34.13
N ILE A 143 4.84 -19.00 -33.76
CA ILE A 143 3.53 -18.40 -33.56
C ILE A 143 3.33 -17.18 -34.48
N ASP A 144 2.05 -16.90 -34.77
CA ASP A 144 1.58 -15.66 -35.39
C ASP A 144 0.59 -14.98 -34.43
N ASP A 145 0.84 -13.70 -34.11
CA ASP A 145 0.00 -12.89 -33.20
C ASP A 145 -1.22 -12.30 -33.89
N GLY A 146 -1.41 -12.55 -35.18
CA GLY A 146 -2.51 -12.00 -35.98
C GLY A 146 -2.39 -10.49 -36.28
N ASN A 147 -1.34 -9.82 -35.82
CA ASN A 147 -1.08 -8.39 -36.03
C ASN A 147 0.14 -8.12 -36.91
N GLY A 148 0.63 -9.15 -37.56
CA GLY A 148 1.77 -9.07 -38.46
C GLY A 148 3.12 -9.39 -37.84
N HIS A 149 3.13 -9.97 -36.64
CA HIS A 149 4.35 -10.47 -36.01
C HIS A 149 4.29 -11.99 -35.96
N GLU A 150 5.14 -12.63 -36.73
CA GLU A 150 5.32 -14.07 -36.70
C GLU A 150 6.78 -14.45 -36.41
N GLY A 151 6.98 -15.53 -35.69
CA GLY A 151 8.32 -15.98 -35.35
C GLY A 151 8.37 -17.06 -34.27
N THR A 152 9.58 -17.56 -34.05
CA THR A 152 9.85 -18.56 -33.00
C THR A 152 9.91 -17.90 -31.64
N VAL A 153 9.20 -18.44 -30.64
CA VAL A 153 9.23 -17.99 -29.29
C VAL A 153 10.58 -18.27 -28.64
N MET A 154 11.36 -17.24 -28.37
CA MET A 154 12.68 -17.36 -27.74
C MET A 154 12.60 -17.36 -26.22
N SER A 155 11.72 -16.53 -25.64
CA SER A 155 11.49 -16.47 -24.19
C SER A 155 10.12 -15.89 -23.87
N ILE A 156 9.52 -16.37 -22.78
CA ILE A 156 8.33 -15.79 -22.17
C ILE A 156 8.80 -15.17 -20.86
N GLU A 157 8.88 -13.84 -20.80
CA GLU A 157 9.29 -13.08 -19.64
C GLU A 157 8.06 -12.59 -18.87
N ILE A 158 8.28 -11.90 -17.76
CA ILE A 158 7.18 -11.46 -16.87
C ILE A 158 6.20 -10.51 -17.58
N ILE A 159 6.71 -9.62 -18.45
CA ILE A 159 5.92 -8.56 -19.10
C ILE A 159 5.86 -8.73 -20.62
N TYR A 160 6.89 -9.33 -21.22
CA TYR A 160 7.05 -9.47 -22.66
C TYR A 160 7.36 -10.90 -23.06
N THR A 161 6.87 -11.30 -24.22
CA THR A 161 7.33 -12.49 -24.95
C THR A 161 8.22 -12.05 -26.11
N ARG A 162 9.37 -12.69 -26.30
CA ARG A 162 10.30 -12.41 -27.37
C ARG A 162 10.17 -13.44 -28.49
N LEU A 163 9.98 -12.96 -29.72
CA LEU A 163 9.96 -13.76 -30.93
C LEU A 163 11.18 -13.46 -31.76
N LEU A 164 11.71 -14.49 -32.43
CA LEU A 164 12.71 -14.38 -33.48
C LEU A 164 12.01 -14.60 -34.81
N THR A 165 11.98 -13.56 -35.63
CA THR A 165 11.37 -13.64 -36.99
C THR A 165 12.26 -14.41 -37.95
N ALA A 166 11.69 -14.78 -39.12
CA ALA A 166 12.44 -15.43 -40.19
C ALA A 166 13.63 -14.59 -40.73
N ASN A 167 13.52 -13.26 -40.60
CA ASN A 167 14.60 -12.32 -40.97
C ASN A 167 15.68 -12.16 -39.87
N ASN A 168 15.62 -12.99 -38.83
CA ASN A 168 16.51 -12.90 -37.63
C ASN A 168 16.36 -11.61 -36.82
N GLU A 169 15.17 -11.00 -36.86
CA GLU A 169 14.84 -9.84 -36.07
C GLU A 169 14.17 -10.26 -34.75
N MET A 170 14.51 -9.59 -33.66
CA MET A 170 13.88 -9.87 -32.37
C MET A 170 12.69 -8.91 -32.13
N VAL A 171 11.50 -9.47 -32.03
CA VAL A 171 10.27 -8.75 -31.71
C VAL A 171 9.87 -9.00 -30.26
N CYS A 172 9.65 -7.93 -29.49
CA CYS A 172 9.18 -8.01 -28.12
C CYS A 172 7.69 -7.66 -28.08
N ILE A 173 6.85 -8.63 -27.79
CA ILE A 173 5.40 -8.44 -27.73
C ILE A 173 4.94 -8.39 -26.27
N PRO A 174 4.18 -7.36 -25.85
CA PRO A 174 3.61 -7.30 -24.52
C PRO A 174 2.68 -8.49 -24.26
N ASN A 175 2.88 -9.18 -23.12
CA ASN A 175 2.13 -10.41 -22.81
C ASN A 175 0.62 -10.21 -22.72
N GLY A 176 0.16 -9.04 -22.27
CA GLY A 176 -1.28 -8.72 -22.22
C GLY A 176 -1.90 -8.77 -23.60
N LYS A 177 -1.20 -8.30 -24.64
CA LYS A 177 -1.69 -8.38 -26.02
C LYS A 177 -1.83 -9.83 -26.49
N LEU A 178 -0.82 -10.68 -26.23
CA LEU A 178 -0.85 -12.10 -26.61
C LEU A 178 -1.93 -12.88 -25.84
N ALA A 179 -2.18 -12.51 -24.58
CA ALA A 179 -3.20 -13.15 -23.76
C ALA A 179 -4.64 -12.76 -24.17
N ASP A 180 -4.83 -11.54 -24.70
CA ASP A 180 -6.13 -11.01 -25.09
C ASP A 180 -6.44 -11.17 -26.59
N SER A 181 -5.47 -11.61 -27.42
CA SER A 181 -5.65 -11.80 -28.85
C SER A 181 -5.70 -13.28 -29.25
N SER A 182 -6.17 -13.53 -30.48
CA SER A 182 -6.03 -14.84 -31.09
C SER A 182 -4.60 -15.05 -31.52
N VAL A 183 -3.95 -16.06 -30.98
CA VAL A 183 -2.60 -16.47 -31.38
C VAL A 183 -2.68 -17.80 -32.14
N THR A 184 -2.11 -17.86 -33.30
CA THR A 184 -2.01 -19.10 -34.07
C THR A 184 -0.66 -19.76 -33.78
N ASN A 185 -0.68 -20.98 -33.22
CA ASN A 185 0.51 -21.77 -33.03
C ASN A 185 0.68 -22.70 -34.26
N LEU A 186 1.74 -22.46 -35.06
CA LEU A 186 2.01 -23.15 -36.31
C LEU A 186 2.85 -24.42 -36.13
N THR A 187 3.42 -24.65 -34.96
CA THR A 187 4.27 -25.81 -34.65
C THR A 187 3.74 -26.68 -33.52
N HIS A 188 2.51 -26.40 -33.06
CA HIS A 188 1.91 -27.20 -31.97
C HIS A 188 1.80 -28.66 -32.38
N GLN A 189 2.63 -29.53 -31.77
CA GLN A 189 2.48 -30.97 -31.87
C GLN A 189 1.73 -31.46 -30.66
N GLU A 190 0.58 -32.09 -30.86
CA GLU A 190 -0.09 -32.84 -29.81
C GLU A 190 0.82 -33.98 -29.35
N ASN A 191 1.27 -33.93 -28.10
CA ASN A 191 1.96 -35.03 -27.41
C ASN A 191 0.95 -35.90 -26.68
#